data_61917ebcac32e90e36088c4d21253f97
#
_entry.id   61917ebcac32e90e36088c4d21253f97
#
_cell.length_a   1.000
_cell.length_b   1.000
_cell.length_c   1.000
_cell.angle_alpha   90.00
_cell.angle_beta   90.00
_cell.angle_gamma   90.00
#
_symmetry.space_group_name_H-M   'P 1'
#
loop_
_entity.id
_entity.type
_entity.pdbx_description
1 polymer ?
#
loop_
_entity_poly.entity_id
_entity_poly.type
_entity_poly.pdbx_seq_one_letter_code
_entity_poly.pdbx_strand_id
1 'polypeptide(L)'
;MAAAMVTTAVRQTPTIDEPVYVVTATDYLREHRVRYNAEHPPLGKLLIAAGVAVADPHYDPDTPGTQGDAGRHLLYESGNDPWRLMLWARLPVIALTLLCGLVVFAFARDVAGRAAGLVALALYAFSPDVIAHGSLATLDLPMTAFLLTSVWLLWRARSRPRPYLPLAGAALGAAVATKMSALPAIPLLM
;
A
#
# COMPACT_ATOMS: atom_id res chain seq x y z
N MET A 1 9.57 11.31 -9.65
CA MET A 1 8.74 10.23 -9.11
C MET A 1 7.35 10.70 -8.70
N ALA A 2 7.18 11.52 -7.63
CA ALA A 2 5.85 11.92 -7.14
C ALA A 2 4.93 12.47 -8.24
N ALA A 3 5.40 13.43 -9.04
CA ALA A 3 4.63 13.98 -10.16
C ALA A 3 4.21 12.91 -11.19
N ALA A 4 5.11 11.97 -11.52
CA ALA A 4 4.79 10.88 -12.44
C ALA A 4 3.69 9.99 -11.87
N MET A 5 3.80 9.59 -10.58
CA MET A 5 2.80 8.74 -9.92
C MET A 5 1.43 9.42 -9.83
N VAL A 6 1.37 10.70 -9.45
CA VAL A 6 0.11 11.45 -9.40
C VAL A 6 -0.48 11.60 -10.79
N THR A 7 0.34 11.90 -11.81
CA THR A 7 -0.14 11.98 -13.21
C THR A 7 -0.70 10.65 -13.68
N THR A 8 -0.03 9.53 -13.36
CA THR A 8 -0.51 8.17 -13.66
C THR A 8 -1.84 7.91 -12.92
N ALA A 9 -1.89 8.19 -11.62
CA ALA A 9 -3.07 7.99 -10.79
C ALA A 9 -4.30 8.77 -11.28
N VAL A 10 -4.11 9.97 -11.84
CA VAL A 10 -5.21 10.80 -12.39
C VAL A 10 -5.68 10.30 -13.75
N ARG A 11 -4.80 9.73 -14.57
CA ARG A 11 -5.11 9.36 -15.96
C ARG A 11 -5.49 7.89 -16.15
N GLN A 12 -5.10 7.03 -15.22
CA GLN A 12 -5.31 5.60 -15.34
C GLN A 12 -6.69 5.20 -14.81
N THR A 13 -7.43 4.44 -15.61
CA THR A 13 -8.66 3.76 -15.17
C THR A 13 -8.35 2.80 -14.02
N PRO A 14 -9.35 2.45 -13.18
CA PRO A 14 -9.17 1.42 -12.16
C PRO A 14 -8.70 0.10 -12.75
N THR A 15 -7.76 -0.56 -12.07
CA THR A 15 -7.38 -1.95 -12.38
C THR A 15 -8.43 -2.91 -11.81
N ILE A 16 -8.34 -4.20 -12.16
CA ILE A 16 -9.34 -5.19 -11.77
C ILE A 16 -9.50 -5.33 -10.24
N ASP A 17 -8.43 -5.14 -9.48
CA ASP A 17 -8.42 -5.33 -8.03
C ASP A 17 -8.81 -4.07 -7.25
N GLU A 18 -8.55 -2.88 -7.79
CA GLU A 18 -8.76 -1.62 -7.08
C GLU A 18 -10.22 -1.41 -6.64
N PRO A 19 -11.25 -1.68 -7.47
CA PRO A 19 -12.64 -1.55 -7.03
C PRO A 19 -12.96 -2.41 -5.81
N VAL A 20 -12.37 -3.62 -5.74
CA VAL A 20 -12.55 -4.53 -4.60
C VAL A 20 -11.90 -3.96 -3.34
N TYR A 21 -10.69 -3.42 -3.43
CA TYR A 21 -10.03 -2.82 -2.27
C TYR A 21 -10.71 -1.54 -1.81
N VAL A 22 -11.21 -0.73 -2.74
CA VAL A 22 -11.91 0.52 -2.43
C VAL A 22 -13.26 0.24 -1.77
N VAL A 23 -14.06 -0.71 -2.28
CA VAL A 23 -15.34 -1.07 -1.63
C VAL A 23 -15.11 -1.72 -0.26
N THR A 24 -14.06 -2.55 -0.12
CA THR A 24 -13.68 -3.13 1.17
C THR A 24 -13.28 -2.03 2.17
N ALA A 25 -12.50 -1.06 1.74
CA ALA A 25 -12.10 0.08 2.56
C ALA A 25 -13.31 0.92 2.99
N THR A 26 -14.29 1.10 2.10
CA THR A 26 -15.54 1.81 2.38
C THR A 26 -16.40 1.04 3.40
N ASP A 27 -16.54 -0.28 3.23
CA ASP A 27 -17.27 -1.15 4.16
C ASP A 27 -16.65 -1.12 5.58
N TYR A 28 -15.32 -1.10 5.68
CA TYR A 28 -14.62 -0.94 6.97
C TYR A 28 -14.95 0.39 7.66
N LEU A 29 -15.05 1.47 6.89
CA LEU A 29 -15.34 2.80 7.44
C LEU A 29 -16.81 2.96 7.86
N ARG A 30 -17.74 2.36 7.11
CA ARG A 30 -19.18 2.57 7.28
C ARG A 30 -19.83 1.53 8.19
N GLU A 31 -19.50 0.25 7.96
CA GLU A 31 -20.14 -0.88 8.61
C GLU A 31 -19.29 -1.51 9.71
N HIS A 32 -18.00 -1.16 9.80
CA HIS A 32 -17.04 -1.77 10.74
C HIS A 32 -16.95 -3.30 10.61
N ARG A 33 -17.08 -3.81 9.39
CA ARG A 33 -17.10 -5.25 9.06
C ARG A 33 -15.98 -5.63 8.12
N VAL A 34 -15.56 -6.91 8.20
CA VAL A 34 -14.65 -7.54 7.25
C VAL A 34 -15.48 -8.47 6.37
N ARG A 35 -16.21 -7.92 5.39
CA ARG A 35 -17.10 -8.67 4.52
C ARG A 35 -16.44 -9.08 3.21
N TYR A 36 -15.70 -8.18 2.60
CA TYR A 36 -15.06 -8.39 1.31
C TYR A 36 -13.57 -8.65 1.46
N ASN A 37 -12.99 -9.35 0.48
CA ASN A 37 -11.57 -9.64 0.35
C ASN A 37 -10.95 -10.19 1.65
N ALA A 38 -11.60 -11.20 2.23
CA ALA A 38 -11.20 -11.83 3.50
C ALA A 38 -9.87 -12.60 3.36
N GLU A 39 -9.45 -12.96 2.15
CA GLU A 39 -8.19 -13.63 1.83
C GLU A 39 -6.95 -12.77 2.13
N HIS A 40 -7.10 -11.46 2.20
CA HIS A 40 -6.02 -10.55 2.59
C HIS A 40 -6.33 -9.85 3.93
N PRO A 41 -5.33 -9.73 4.82
CA PRO A 41 -5.47 -9.02 6.09
C PRO A 41 -5.82 -7.54 5.89
N PRO A 42 -6.32 -6.84 6.94
CA PRO A 42 -6.98 -5.54 6.77
C PRO A 42 -6.05 -4.34 6.60
N LEU A 43 -4.77 -4.39 7.03
CA LEU A 43 -3.93 -3.19 7.18
C LEU A 43 -3.77 -2.41 5.86
N GLY A 44 -3.51 -3.10 4.75
CA GLY A 44 -3.36 -2.43 3.45
C GLY A 44 -4.66 -1.74 2.99
N LYS A 45 -5.80 -2.36 3.26
CA LYS A 45 -7.12 -1.79 2.97
C LYS A 45 -7.45 -0.61 3.89
N LEU A 46 -7.00 -0.63 5.14
CA LEU A 46 -7.10 0.51 6.06
C LEU A 46 -6.24 1.70 5.63
N LEU A 47 -5.10 1.46 5.00
CA LEU A 47 -4.33 2.55 4.37
C LEU A 47 -5.12 3.20 3.24
N ILE A 48 -5.74 2.40 2.36
CA ILE A 48 -6.63 2.89 1.29
C ILE A 48 -7.83 3.63 1.90
N ALA A 49 -8.38 3.11 3.01
CA ALA A 49 -9.51 3.71 3.72
C ALA A 49 -9.24 5.13 4.19
N ALA A 50 -7.99 5.48 4.52
CA ALA A 50 -7.63 6.86 4.88
C ALA A 50 -7.91 7.86 3.73
N GLY A 51 -7.68 7.47 2.49
CA GLY A 51 -8.03 8.27 1.33
C GLY A 51 -9.53 8.24 1.02
N VAL A 52 -10.14 7.07 1.10
CA VAL A 52 -11.60 6.89 0.89
C VAL A 52 -12.40 7.74 1.88
N ALA A 53 -11.95 7.86 3.14
CA ALA A 53 -12.58 8.70 4.15
C ALA A 53 -12.63 10.18 3.74
N VAL A 54 -11.61 10.67 3.00
CA VAL A 54 -11.58 12.05 2.48
C VAL A 54 -12.49 12.19 1.24
N ALA A 55 -12.58 11.16 0.42
CA ALA A 55 -13.47 11.14 -0.73
C ALA A 55 -14.95 11.12 -0.33
N ASP A 56 -15.24 10.49 0.81
CA ASP A 56 -16.58 10.33 1.41
C ASP A 56 -17.62 9.82 0.39
N PRO A 57 -17.45 8.61 -0.16
CA PRO A 57 -18.34 8.11 -1.20
C PRO A 57 -19.71 7.75 -0.66
N HIS A 58 -20.72 7.91 -1.52
CA HIS A 58 -22.03 7.31 -1.30
C HIS A 58 -21.93 5.78 -1.43
N TYR A 59 -22.37 5.04 -0.39
CA TYR A 59 -22.20 3.60 -0.28
C TYR A 59 -23.51 2.91 0.07
N ASP A 60 -23.85 1.87 -0.70
CA ASP A 60 -24.96 0.99 -0.43
C ASP A 60 -24.44 -0.37 0.09
N PRO A 61 -24.63 -0.69 1.37
CA PRO A 61 -24.13 -1.94 1.95
C PRO A 61 -24.90 -3.17 1.45
N ASP A 62 -26.12 -3.01 0.91
CA ASP A 62 -26.98 -4.11 0.49
C ASP A 62 -26.85 -4.44 -1.00
N THR A 63 -25.83 -3.88 -1.68
CA THR A 63 -25.56 -4.19 -3.10
C THR A 63 -25.42 -5.71 -3.30
N PRO A 64 -26.29 -6.33 -4.12
CA PRO A 64 -26.23 -7.77 -4.39
C PRO A 64 -25.05 -8.13 -5.29
N GLY A 65 -24.61 -9.39 -5.20
CA GLY A 65 -23.57 -9.94 -6.07
C GLY A 65 -22.25 -10.20 -5.39
N THR A 66 -21.19 -10.27 -6.20
CA THR A 66 -19.81 -10.51 -5.73
C THR A 66 -19.15 -9.23 -5.21
N GLN A 67 -18.00 -9.37 -4.58
CA GLN A 67 -17.17 -8.21 -4.20
C GLN A 67 -16.76 -7.33 -5.40
N GLY A 68 -16.62 -7.92 -6.59
CA GLY A 68 -16.38 -7.19 -7.83
C GLY A 68 -17.60 -6.36 -8.27
N ASP A 69 -18.80 -6.93 -8.13
CA ASP A 69 -20.05 -6.22 -8.42
C ASP A 69 -20.25 -5.06 -7.47
N ALA A 70 -20.02 -5.26 -6.17
CA ALA A 70 -20.09 -4.20 -5.17
C ALA A 70 -19.07 -3.07 -5.43
N GLY A 71 -17.84 -3.42 -5.84
CA GLY A 71 -16.82 -2.43 -6.21
C GLY A 71 -17.21 -1.64 -7.46
N ARG A 72 -17.77 -2.30 -8.47
CA ARG A 72 -18.26 -1.66 -9.68
C ARG A 72 -19.45 -0.74 -9.39
N HIS A 73 -20.40 -1.22 -8.60
CA HIS A 73 -21.57 -0.45 -8.18
C HIS A 73 -21.15 0.82 -7.43
N LEU A 74 -20.23 0.70 -6.46
CA LEU A 74 -19.68 1.85 -5.72
C LEU A 74 -19.08 2.91 -6.65
N LEU A 75 -18.29 2.49 -7.63
CA LEU A 75 -17.61 3.43 -8.52
C LEU A 75 -18.52 4.07 -9.56
N TYR A 76 -19.45 3.32 -10.15
CA TYR A 76 -20.13 3.73 -11.39
C TYR A 76 -21.64 3.85 -11.28
N GLU A 77 -22.27 3.27 -10.25
CA GLU A 77 -23.73 3.15 -10.18
C GLU A 77 -24.33 3.85 -8.93
N SER A 78 -23.49 4.18 -7.94
CA SER A 78 -23.91 4.85 -6.69
C SER A 78 -23.88 6.39 -6.77
N GLY A 79 -23.68 6.98 -7.95
CA GLY A 79 -23.63 8.43 -8.15
C GLY A 79 -22.31 9.08 -7.69
N ASN A 80 -21.26 8.30 -7.42
CA ASN A 80 -19.95 8.80 -7.09
C ASN A 80 -19.20 9.29 -8.34
N ASP A 81 -18.23 10.19 -8.15
CA ASP A 81 -17.21 10.49 -9.16
C ASP A 81 -16.08 9.45 -9.06
N PRO A 82 -15.97 8.51 -10.03
CA PRO A 82 -14.97 7.45 -9.99
C PRO A 82 -13.54 7.98 -9.97
N TRP A 83 -13.26 9.07 -10.71
CA TRP A 83 -11.92 9.63 -10.82
C TRP A 83 -11.47 10.26 -9.49
N ARG A 84 -12.37 11.01 -8.86
CA ARG A 84 -12.12 11.62 -7.55
C ARG A 84 -11.93 10.54 -6.49
N LEU A 85 -12.81 9.54 -6.43
CA LEU A 85 -12.73 8.45 -5.45
C LEU A 85 -11.43 7.65 -5.61
N MET A 86 -11.08 7.26 -6.84
CA MET A 86 -9.85 6.54 -7.12
C MET A 86 -8.60 7.35 -6.81
N LEU A 87 -8.58 8.64 -7.13
CA LEU A 87 -7.44 9.49 -6.79
C LEU A 87 -7.20 9.50 -5.27
N TRP A 88 -8.23 9.75 -4.48
CA TRP A 88 -8.10 9.76 -3.02
C TRP A 88 -7.69 8.38 -2.47
N ALA A 89 -8.22 7.29 -2.99
CA ALA A 89 -7.84 5.93 -2.60
C ALA A 89 -6.35 5.62 -2.88
N ARG A 90 -5.80 6.17 -3.97
CA ARG A 90 -4.40 5.98 -4.41
C ARG A 90 -3.38 6.83 -3.62
N LEU A 91 -3.78 8.02 -3.14
CA LEU A 91 -2.85 8.95 -2.49
C LEU A 91 -2.10 8.36 -1.27
N PRO A 92 -2.73 7.61 -0.34
CA PRO A 92 -2.01 7.00 0.78
C PRO A 92 -0.95 5.98 0.32
N VAL A 93 -1.23 5.22 -0.74
CA VAL A 93 -0.27 4.27 -1.33
C VAL A 93 0.89 5.01 -1.98
N ILE A 94 0.61 6.10 -2.72
CA ILE A 94 1.65 6.98 -3.29
C ILE A 94 2.54 7.52 -2.18
N ALA A 95 1.98 8.05 -1.10
CA ALA A 95 2.75 8.56 0.03
C ALA A 95 3.65 7.47 0.65
N LEU A 96 3.12 6.27 0.86
CA LEU A 96 3.89 5.16 1.39
C LEU A 96 4.98 4.70 0.41
N THR A 97 4.72 4.72 -0.89
CA THR A 97 5.73 4.41 -1.93
C THR A 97 6.88 5.42 -1.90
N LEU A 98 6.59 6.70 -1.71
CA LEU A 98 7.64 7.73 -1.55
C LEU A 98 8.45 7.51 -0.26
N LEU A 99 7.81 7.16 0.84
CA LEU A 99 8.49 6.80 2.10
C LEU A 99 9.35 5.55 1.92
N CYS A 100 8.88 4.54 1.18
CA CYS A 100 9.69 3.37 0.83
C CYS A 100 10.98 3.76 0.09
N GLY A 101 10.94 4.75 -0.79
CA GLY A 101 12.13 5.29 -1.45
C GLY A 101 13.18 5.84 -0.45
N LEU A 102 12.72 6.46 0.65
CA LEU A 102 13.63 6.90 1.72
C LEU A 102 14.25 5.71 2.47
N VAL A 103 13.50 4.62 2.64
CA VAL A 103 14.02 3.37 3.23
C VAL A 103 15.07 2.76 2.30
N VAL A 104 14.82 2.71 0.98
CA VAL A 104 15.79 2.25 -0.02
C VAL A 104 17.09 3.05 0.06
N PHE A 105 16.98 4.37 0.10
CA PHE A 105 18.15 5.25 0.29
C PHE A 105 18.89 4.95 1.58
N ALA A 106 18.18 4.90 2.71
CA ALA A 106 18.78 4.72 4.02
C ALA A 106 19.47 3.36 4.15
N PHE A 107 18.84 2.31 3.63
CA PHE A 107 19.40 0.96 3.67
C PHE A 107 20.65 0.85 2.79
N ALA A 108 20.60 1.28 1.54
CA ALA A 108 21.77 1.25 0.66
C ALA A 108 22.92 2.11 1.19
N ARG A 109 22.61 3.27 1.79
CA ARG A 109 23.60 4.11 2.46
C ARG A 109 24.27 3.40 3.63
N ASP A 110 23.50 2.70 4.46
CA ASP A 110 24.00 1.97 5.63
C ASP A 110 24.88 0.77 5.24
N VAL A 111 24.66 0.19 4.05
CA VAL A 111 25.44 -0.94 3.50
C VAL A 111 26.71 -0.49 2.78
N ALA A 112 26.61 0.50 1.90
CA ALA A 112 27.68 0.83 0.92
C ALA A 112 27.97 2.34 0.83
N GLY A 113 27.49 3.14 1.79
CA GLY A 113 27.79 4.57 1.86
C GLY A 113 26.83 5.47 1.06
N ARG A 114 27.04 6.79 1.19
CA ARG A 114 26.09 7.80 0.71
C ARG A 114 25.87 7.76 -0.81
N ALA A 115 26.92 7.51 -1.58
CA ALA A 115 26.82 7.42 -3.03
C ALA A 115 25.91 6.26 -3.46
N ALA A 116 26.08 5.08 -2.84
CA ALA A 116 25.22 3.92 -3.09
C ALA A 116 23.75 4.20 -2.73
N GLY A 117 23.50 4.91 -1.63
CA GLY A 117 22.16 5.35 -1.28
C GLY A 117 21.51 6.23 -2.36
N LEU A 118 22.25 7.20 -2.89
CA LEU A 118 21.75 8.08 -3.97
C LEU A 118 21.47 7.30 -5.26
N VAL A 119 22.35 6.38 -5.64
CA VAL A 119 22.15 5.52 -6.81
C VAL A 119 20.92 4.63 -6.64
N ALA A 120 20.78 3.97 -5.47
CA ALA A 120 19.63 3.12 -5.18
C ALA A 120 18.31 3.92 -5.21
N LEU A 121 18.31 5.12 -4.61
CA LEU A 121 17.14 6.01 -4.67
C LEU A 121 16.82 6.44 -6.11
N ALA A 122 17.82 6.73 -6.93
CA ALA A 122 17.61 7.07 -8.32
C ALA A 122 17.01 5.90 -9.10
N LEU A 123 17.58 4.70 -8.96
CA LEU A 123 17.03 3.48 -9.59
C LEU A 123 15.59 3.22 -9.18
N TYR A 124 15.28 3.35 -7.89
CA TYR A 124 13.93 3.23 -7.37
C TYR A 124 12.99 4.30 -7.95
N ALA A 125 13.42 5.56 -7.94
CA ALA A 125 12.59 6.70 -8.35
C ALA A 125 12.27 6.72 -9.85
N PHE A 126 13.12 6.11 -10.67
CA PHE A 126 12.95 6.00 -12.13
C PHE A 126 12.51 4.60 -12.58
N SER A 127 12.28 3.67 -11.65
CA SER A 127 11.75 2.35 -11.99
C SER A 127 10.32 2.46 -12.52
N PRO A 128 10.05 2.00 -13.76
CA PRO A 128 8.69 1.98 -14.31
C PRO A 128 7.73 1.15 -13.47
N ASP A 129 8.17 -0.01 -12.96
CA ASP A 129 7.35 -0.89 -12.14
C ASP A 129 6.95 -0.24 -10.82
N VAL A 130 7.90 0.44 -10.16
CA VAL A 130 7.60 1.16 -8.91
C VAL A 130 6.62 2.31 -9.15
N ILE A 131 6.78 3.05 -10.25
CA ILE A 131 5.87 4.13 -10.63
C ILE A 131 4.48 3.56 -10.95
N ALA A 132 4.40 2.50 -11.73
CA ALA A 132 3.14 1.88 -12.13
C ALA A 132 2.38 1.35 -10.90
N HIS A 133 2.98 0.41 -10.15
CA HIS A 133 2.33 -0.22 -8.99
C HIS A 133 2.13 0.73 -7.81
N GLY A 134 3.06 1.66 -7.60
CA GLY A 134 2.96 2.67 -6.54
C GLY A 134 1.90 3.74 -6.79
N SER A 135 1.37 3.83 -8.01
CA SER A 135 0.28 4.75 -8.38
C SER A 135 -1.12 4.15 -8.17
N LEU A 136 -1.21 2.88 -7.79
CA LEU A 136 -2.46 2.13 -7.67
C LEU A 136 -2.85 1.95 -6.20
N ALA A 137 -4.17 1.88 -5.94
CA ALA A 137 -4.71 1.51 -4.63
C ALA A 137 -4.69 -0.02 -4.45
N THR A 138 -3.48 -0.60 -4.41
CA THR A 138 -3.25 -2.05 -4.25
C THR A 138 -2.42 -2.35 -3.01
N LEU A 139 -2.29 -3.64 -2.66
CA LEU A 139 -1.62 -4.07 -1.43
C LEU A 139 -0.13 -4.38 -1.63
N ASP A 140 0.36 -4.43 -2.87
CA ASP A 140 1.72 -4.90 -3.19
C ASP A 140 2.81 -3.94 -2.72
N LEU A 141 2.69 -2.67 -3.06
CA LEU A 141 3.66 -1.66 -2.61
C LEU A 141 3.61 -1.46 -1.08
N PRO A 142 2.46 -1.35 -0.43
CA PRO A 142 2.40 -1.32 1.03
C PRO A 142 3.10 -2.51 1.69
N MET A 143 2.82 -3.72 1.25
CA MET A 143 3.48 -4.92 1.77
C MET A 143 4.99 -4.87 1.55
N THR A 144 5.44 -4.54 0.35
CA THR A 144 6.86 -4.44 0.01
C THR A 144 7.57 -3.36 0.84
N ALA A 145 6.92 -2.22 1.07
CA ALA A 145 7.47 -1.13 1.88
C ALA A 145 7.70 -1.57 3.34
N PHE A 146 6.73 -2.24 3.94
CA PHE A 146 6.86 -2.76 5.30
C PHE A 146 7.90 -3.89 5.38
N LEU A 147 7.92 -4.80 4.42
CA LEU A 147 8.90 -5.89 4.37
C LEU A 147 10.32 -5.35 4.23
N LEU A 148 10.57 -4.44 3.29
CA LEU A 148 11.89 -3.82 3.13
C LEU A 148 12.31 -3.04 4.37
N THR A 149 11.38 -2.35 5.01
CA THR A 149 11.63 -1.66 6.28
C THR A 149 12.05 -2.64 7.37
N SER A 150 11.40 -3.80 7.46
CA SER A 150 11.79 -4.86 8.41
C SER A 150 13.21 -5.34 8.16
N VAL A 151 13.56 -5.66 6.89
CA VAL A 151 14.92 -6.10 6.51
C VAL A 151 15.97 -5.04 6.87
N TRP A 152 15.72 -3.77 6.56
CA TRP A 152 16.62 -2.68 6.92
C TRP A 152 16.80 -2.54 8.43
N LEU A 153 15.72 -2.64 9.21
CA LEU A 153 15.77 -2.53 10.68
C LEU A 153 16.50 -3.74 11.28
N LEU A 154 16.35 -4.95 10.74
CA LEU A 154 17.14 -6.13 11.11
C LEU A 154 18.63 -5.92 10.82
N TRP A 155 18.98 -5.33 9.68
CA TRP A 155 20.35 -4.95 9.38
C TRP A 155 20.92 -4.02 10.44
N ARG A 156 20.18 -3.01 10.88
CA ARG A 156 20.59 -2.08 11.94
C ARG A 156 20.63 -2.72 13.34
N ALA A 157 19.80 -3.73 13.58
CA ALA A 157 19.76 -4.47 14.83
C ALA A 157 21.08 -5.21 15.12
N ARG A 158 21.89 -5.50 14.09
CA ARG A 158 23.22 -6.12 14.26
C ARG A 158 24.16 -5.29 15.15
N SER A 159 24.03 -3.97 15.13
CA SER A 159 24.84 -3.07 15.96
C SER A 159 24.09 -2.53 17.18
N ARG A 160 22.76 -2.41 17.10
CA ARG A 160 21.91 -1.88 18.18
C ARG A 160 20.61 -2.68 18.28
N PRO A 161 20.63 -3.87 18.89
CA PRO A 161 19.48 -4.78 18.87
C PRO A 161 18.24 -4.21 19.58
N ARG A 162 18.44 -3.60 20.76
CA ARG A 162 17.31 -3.16 21.61
C ARG A 162 16.28 -2.25 20.91
N PRO A 163 16.65 -1.14 20.19
CA PRO A 163 15.65 -0.33 19.52
C PRO A 163 15.16 -0.93 18.20
N TYR A 164 16.02 -1.68 17.47
CA TYR A 164 15.70 -2.08 16.10
C TYR A 164 14.99 -3.42 15.98
N LEU A 165 15.19 -4.38 16.88
CA LEU A 165 14.49 -5.67 16.83
C LEU A 165 12.96 -5.53 16.99
N PRO A 166 12.44 -4.80 17.99
CA PRO A 166 11.00 -4.60 18.11
C PRO A 166 10.40 -3.88 16.89
N LEU A 167 11.10 -2.87 16.36
CA LEU A 167 10.66 -2.14 15.19
C LEU A 167 10.67 -3.02 13.91
N ALA A 168 11.68 -3.89 13.77
CA ALA A 168 11.75 -4.84 12.67
C ALA A 168 10.59 -5.84 12.73
N GLY A 169 10.30 -6.36 13.94
CA GLY A 169 9.17 -7.25 14.17
C GLY A 169 7.83 -6.55 13.88
N ALA A 170 7.67 -5.31 14.30
CA ALA A 170 6.48 -4.52 14.01
C ALA A 170 6.30 -4.28 12.50
N ALA A 171 7.38 -3.96 11.77
CA ALA A 171 7.35 -3.78 10.32
C ALA A 171 7.03 -5.11 9.59
N LEU A 172 7.60 -6.24 10.03
CA LEU A 172 7.26 -7.56 9.50
C LEU A 172 5.79 -7.91 9.75
N GLY A 173 5.32 -7.67 10.98
CA GLY A 173 3.92 -7.84 11.34
C GLY A 173 2.99 -6.99 10.47
N ALA A 174 3.37 -5.74 10.17
CA ALA A 174 2.63 -4.87 9.26
C ALA A 174 2.63 -5.40 7.81
N ALA A 175 3.75 -5.95 7.32
CA ALA A 175 3.79 -6.59 6.00
C ALA A 175 2.81 -7.77 5.92
N VAL A 176 2.84 -8.67 6.90
CA VAL A 176 1.92 -9.81 6.99
C VAL A 176 0.47 -9.35 7.15
N ALA A 177 0.22 -8.33 7.98
CA ALA A 177 -1.10 -7.76 8.18
C ALA A 177 -1.62 -6.98 6.95
N THR A 178 -0.79 -6.76 5.93
CA THR A 178 -1.16 -6.14 4.66
C THR A 178 -1.51 -7.20 3.61
N LYS A 179 -0.66 -8.21 3.43
CA LYS A 179 -0.84 -9.25 2.40
C LYS A 179 -0.21 -10.57 2.83
N MET A 180 -0.96 -11.66 2.68
CA MET A 180 -0.52 -13.01 3.08
C MET A 180 0.74 -13.48 2.34
N SER A 181 1.03 -12.96 1.15
CA SER A 181 2.26 -13.27 0.42
C SER A 181 3.56 -12.83 1.14
N ALA A 182 3.46 -12.06 2.23
CA ALA A 182 4.59 -11.76 3.10
C ALA A 182 4.98 -12.92 4.05
N LEU A 183 4.11 -13.93 4.26
CA LEU A 183 4.35 -15.05 5.19
C LEU A 183 5.66 -15.83 4.91
N PRO A 184 6.03 -16.13 3.64
CA PRO A 184 7.28 -16.82 3.36
C PRO A 184 8.55 -16.07 3.80
N ALA A 185 8.46 -14.76 4.03
CA ALA A 185 9.58 -13.98 4.53
C ALA A 185 9.90 -14.25 6.02
N ILE A 186 8.92 -14.76 6.80
CA ILE A 186 9.12 -15.00 8.23
C ILE A 186 10.29 -15.95 8.48
N PRO A 187 10.33 -17.19 7.94
CA PRO A 187 11.42 -18.11 8.19
C PRO A 187 12.76 -17.66 7.59
N LEU A 188 12.75 -16.72 6.66
CA LEU A 188 13.99 -16.18 6.05
C LEU A 188 14.59 -15.06 6.89
N LEU A 189 13.82 -14.43 7.76
CA LEU A 189 14.24 -13.27 8.57
C LEU A 189 14.40 -13.59 10.06
N MET A 190 14.07 -14.83 10.48
CA MET A 190 14.28 -15.34 11.84
C MET A 190 15.61 -16.10 11.95
#